data_1293aa38d48d0a9cc0ea8d63be0e80d7
#
_entry.id   1293aa38d48d0a9cc0ea8d63be0e80d7
#
_cell.length_a   1.000
_cell.length_b   1.000
_cell.length_c   1.000
_cell.angle_alpha   90.00
_cell.angle_beta   90.00
_cell.angle_gamma   90.00
#
_symmetry.space_group_name_H-M   'P 1'
#
loop_
_entity.id
_entity.type
_entity.pdbx_description
1 polymer ?
#
loop_
_entity_poly.entity_id
_entity_poly.type
_entity_poly.pdbx_seq_one_letter_code
_entity_poly.pdbx_strand_id
1 'polypeptide(L)'
;MKTKPSAIKSLLAAALAASCLASYAAAPQKREMKFEKLRKEFADPPRAFRPAPLWVWNTRVTRADIDRMLGDFKAQGFGGAFVHPRPGLVTEYLSDEWFDLYKYSVEKGKELGLDIWIYDENSYPSGFAGGHVPAQMPESYDQGQGLALTKTALPPADAGKYFLCLKKEGGTFRDITADTGRYKDVPGEYYLYEKTYYGRSGWHGGYSYVDLLVEGVTEKFLAD
;
A
#
# COMPACT_ATOMS: atom_id res chain seq x y z
N MET A 1 6.04 48.98 12.60
CA MET A 1 7.23 48.85 11.73
C MET A 1 7.15 47.52 10.97
N LYS A 2 6.94 47.58 9.64
CA LYS A 2 6.92 46.36 8.80
C LYS A 2 8.36 46.07 8.35
N THR A 3 8.96 45.01 8.83
CA THR A 3 10.29 44.55 8.39
C THR A 3 10.19 44.00 6.96
N LYS A 4 10.95 44.62 6.04
CA LYS A 4 11.11 44.13 4.66
C LYS A 4 11.80 42.77 4.67
N PRO A 5 11.33 41.77 3.91
CA PRO A 5 12.02 40.47 3.80
C PRO A 5 13.40 40.70 3.17
N SER A 6 14.43 40.07 3.75
CA SER A 6 15.81 40.23 3.32
C SER A 6 15.98 39.74 1.88
N ALA A 7 16.74 40.48 1.08
CA ALA A 7 17.04 40.16 -0.32
C ALA A 7 17.59 38.74 -0.54
N ILE A 8 18.21 38.17 0.49
CA ILE A 8 18.72 36.79 0.49
C ILE A 8 17.60 35.77 0.43
N LYS A 9 16.47 35.97 1.13
CA LYS A 9 15.31 35.06 1.09
C LYS A 9 14.62 35.08 -0.28
N SER A 10 14.59 36.25 -0.93
CA SER A 10 14.03 36.39 -2.29
C SER A 10 14.92 35.73 -3.36
N LEU A 11 16.26 35.81 -3.21
CA LEU A 11 17.20 35.14 -4.11
C LEU A 11 17.17 33.61 -3.96
N LEU A 12 17.06 33.10 -2.74
CA LEU A 12 16.90 31.64 -2.49
C LEU A 12 15.59 31.09 -3.05
N ALA A 13 14.48 31.81 -2.88
CA ALA A 13 13.19 31.41 -3.45
C ALA A 13 13.20 31.42 -4.99
N ALA A 14 13.86 32.41 -5.61
CA ALA A 14 14.02 32.48 -7.06
C ALA A 14 14.94 31.36 -7.60
N ALA A 15 16.00 31.00 -6.88
CA ALA A 15 16.88 29.90 -7.26
C ALA A 15 16.19 28.52 -7.13
N LEU A 16 15.36 28.30 -6.08
CA LEU A 16 14.58 27.07 -5.96
C LEU A 16 13.49 26.99 -7.05
N ALA A 17 12.81 28.08 -7.37
CA ALA A 17 11.82 28.12 -8.44
C ALA A 17 12.45 27.85 -9.81
N ALA A 18 13.65 28.39 -10.07
CA ALA A 18 14.37 28.17 -11.31
C ALA A 18 14.85 26.70 -11.45
N SER A 19 15.28 26.06 -10.35
CA SER A 19 15.67 24.64 -10.36
C SER A 19 14.47 23.71 -10.57
N CYS A 20 13.30 24.01 -9.99
CA CYS A 20 12.06 23.26 -10.24
C CYS A 20 11.58 23.41 -11.68
N LEU A 21 11.65 24.61 -12.27
CA LEU A 21 11.29 24.84 -13.66
C LEU A 21 12.25 24.18 -14.66
N ALA A 22 13.53 24.11 -14.36
CA ALA A 22 14.51 23.40 -15.18
C ALA A 22 14.28 21.86 -15.19
N SER A 23 13.82 21.31 -14.08
CA SER A 23 13.45 19.88 -13.99
C SER A 23 12.17 19.55 -14.76
N TYR A 24 11.27 20.51 -14.93
CA TYR A 24 10.01 20.32 -15.68
C TYR A 24 10.18 20.52 -17.20
N ALA A 25 11.24 21.22 -17.63
CA ALA A 25 11.47 21.54 -19.04
C ALA A 25 12.15 20.45 -19.86
N ALA A 26 12.56 19.36 -19.25
CA ALA A 26 13.05 18.20 -19.98
C ALA A 26 11.87 17.31 -20.41
N ALA A 27 11.05 17.79 -21.33
CA ALA A 27 10.14 16.92 -22.07
C ALA A 27 10.96 15.77 -22.66
N PRO A 28 10.53 14.50 -22.53
CA PRO A 28 11.25 13.40 -23.11
C PRO A 28 11.38 13.66 -24.62
N GLN A 29 12.61 13.92 -25.08
CA GLN A 29 12.85 14.00 -26.51
C GLN A 29 12.35 12.69 -27.11
N LYS A 30 11.36 12.77 -28.01
CA LYS A 30 10.95 11.65 -28.85
C LYS A 30 12.18 11.18 -29.60
N ARG A 31 12.84 10.16 -29.09
CA ARG A 31 13.96 9.52 -29.75
C ARG A 31 13.37 8.72 -30.91
N GLU A 32 13.37 9.26 -32.12
CA GLU A 32 13.08 8.48 -33.29
C GLU A 32 14.09 7.34 -33.38
N MET A 33 13.60 6.15 -33.10
CA MET A 33 14.43 4.94 -33.15
C MET A 33 14.41 4.42 -34.60
N LYS A 34 15.59 4.35 -35.20
CA LYS A 34 15.68 3.76 -36.55
C LYS A 34 15.26 2.29 -36.52
N PHE A 35 14.49 1.85 -37.47
CA PHE A 35 13.94 0.49 -37.56
C PHE A 35 15.00 -0.61 -37.36
N GLU A 36 16.18 -0.47 -38.00
CA GLU A 36 17.27 -1.44 -37.84
C GLU A 36 17.80 -1.54 -36.42
N LYS A 37 17.83 -0.43 -35.70
CA LYS A 37 18.18 -0.42 -34.27
C LYS A 37 17.10 -1.13 -33.44
N LEU A 38 15.83 -0.81 -33.69
CA LEU A 38 14.71 -1.46 -33.02
C LEU A 38 14.71 -2.98 -33.26
N ARG A 39 14.94 -3.42 -34.49
CA ARG A 39 15.02 -4.85 -34.83
C ARG A 39 16.14 -5.57 -34.07
N LYS A 40 17.31 -4.96 -34.00
CA LYS A 40 18.44 -5.50 -33.24
C LYS A 40 18.16 -5.57 -31.76
N GLU A 41 17.63 -4.48 -31.18
CA GLU A 41 17.29 -4.40 -29.75
C GLU A 41 16.09 -5.28 -29.37
N PHE A 42 15.23 -5.62 -30.33
CA PHE A 42 14.15 -6.59 -30.10
C PHE A 42 14.67 -8.03 -30.00
N ALA A 43 15.67 -8.39 -30.81
CA ALA A 43 16.28 -9.72 -30.77
C ALA A 43 17.12 -9.95 -29.49
N ASP A 44 17.81 -8.89 -29.02
CA ASP A 44 18.59 -8.91 -27.78
C ASP A 44 18.36 -7.58 -27.03
N PRO A 45 17.29 -7.51 -26.20
CA PRO A 45 16.91 -6.27 -25.55
C PRO A 45 17.97 -5.78 -24.56
N PRO A 46 18.26 -4.47 -24.54
CA PRO A 46 19.01 -3.86 -23.45
C PRO A 46 18.34 -4.15 -22.10
N ARG A 47 19.13 -4.19 -21.01
CA ARG A 47 18.66 -4.49 -19.65
C ARG A 47 17.39 -3.72 -19.25
N ALA A 48 17.31 -2.44 -19.59
CA ALA A 48 16.18 -1.58 -19.27
C ALA A 48 14.83 -2.02 -19.89
N PHE A 49 14.85 -2.91 -20.89
CA PHE A 49 13.65 -3.45 -21.55
C PHE A 49 13.44 -4.94 -21.25
N ARG A 50 14.25 -5.53 -20.40
CA ARG A 50 14.09 -6.90 -19.96
C ARG A 50 13.14 -6.97 -18.76
N PRO A 51 12.39 -8.07 -18.58
CA PRO A 51 11.49 -8.21 -17.45
C PRO A 51 12.25 -8.24 -16.11
N ALA A 52 11.60 -7.71 -15.08
CA ALA A 52 12.04 -7.81 -13.68
C ALA A 52 10.88 -8.40 -12.87
N PRO A 53 10.94 -9.67 -12.48
CA PRO A 53 9.87 -10.32 -11.75
C PRO A 53 9.85 -9.92 -10.27
N LEU A 54 8.68 -10.09 -9.63
CA LEU A 54 8.59 -10.15 -8.18
C LEU A 54 9.31 -11.42 -7.71
N TRP A 55 10.42 -11.23 -7.01
CA TRP A 55 11.20 -12.31 -6.44
C TRP A 55 10.74 -12.55 -5.01
N VAL A 56 9.81 -13.49 -4.85
CA VAL A 56 9.15 -13.76 -3.59
C VAL A 56 10.11 -14.42 -2.59
N TRP A 57 10.27 -13.76 -1.44
CA TRP A 57 10.95 -14.29 -0.26
C TRP A 57 9.90 -14.77 0.74
N ASN A 58 9.66 -16.06 0.78
CA ASN A 58 8.65 -16.70 1.63
C ASN A 58 9.18 -17.94 2.36
N THR A 59 10.46 -17.96 2.62
CA THR A 59 11.17 -19.04 3.33
C THR A 59 12.36 -18.43 4.08
N ARG A 60 13.22 -19.26 4.68
CA ARG A 60 14.54 -18.79 5.11
C ARG A 60 15.40 -18.57 3.87
N VAL A 61 15.82 -17.33 3.67
CA VAL A 61 16.68 -16.94 2.55
C VAL A 61 18.14 -17.00 3.00
N THR A 62 19.00 -17.56 2.15
CA THR A 62 20.44 -17.61 2.37
C THR A 62 21.20 -16.94 1.23
N ARG A 63 22.46 -16.59 1.44
CA ARG A 63 23.31 -16.05 0.36
C ARG A 63 23.46 -17.04 -0.80
N ALA A 64 23.50 -18.35 -0.50
CA ALA A 64 23.54 -19.39 -1.54
C ALA A 64 22.26 -19.39 -2.40
N ASP A 65 21.09 -19.15 -1.79
CA ASP A 65 19.83 -19.02 -2.54
C ASP A 65 19.86 -17.78 -3.41
N ILE A 66 20.40 -16.67 -2.90
CA ILE A 66 20.54 -15.41 -3.66
C ILE A 66 21.44 -15.63 -4.88
N ASP A 67 22.61 -16.24 -4.69
CA ASP A 67 23.56 -16.53 -5.77
C ASP A 67 22.90 -17.39 -6.86
N ARG A 68 22.24 -18.47 -6.45
CA ARG A 68 21.55 -19.38 -7.37
C ARG A 68 20.43 -18.67 -8.13
N MET A 69 19.51 -18.00 -7.42
CA MET A 69 18.34 -17.37 -8.03
C MET A 69 18.72 -16.20 -8.97
N LEU A 70 19.65 -15.34 -8.57
CA LEU A 70 20.10 -14.26 -9.43
C LEU A 70 20.91 -14.79 -10.63
N GLY A 71 21.66 -15.87 -10.44
CA GLY A 71 22.30 -16.58 -11.55
C GLY A 71 21.28 -17.12 -12.55
N ASP A 72 20.20 -17.74 -12.07
CA ASP A 72 19.11 -18.25 -12.89
C ASP A 72 18.39 -17.09 -13.63
N PHE A 73 18.09 -15.99 -12.96
CA PHE A 73 17.49 -14.80 -13.61
C PHE A 73 18.37 -14.27 -14.74
N LYS A 74 19.67 -14.18 -14.51
CA LYS A 74 20.64 -13.78 -15.54
C LYS A 74 20.64 -14.73 -16.71
N ALA A 75 20.69 -16.03 -16.45
CA ALA A 75 20.71 -17.08 -17.49
C ALA A 75 19.43 -17.09 -18.33
N GLN A 76 18.27 -16.76 -17.71
CA GLN A 76 16.99 -16.68 -18.39
C GLN A 76 16.74 -15.32 -19.08
N GLY A 77 17.70 -14.39 -19.02
CA GLY A 77 17.60 -13.11 -19.72
C GLY A 77 16.77 -12.04 -19.01
N PHE A 78 16.51 -12.16 -17.72
CA PHE A 78 15.90 -11.09 -16.93
C PHE A 78 16.83 -9.87 -16.82
N GLY A 79 16.23 -8.68 -16.66
CA GLY A 79 16.96 -7.43 -16.45
C GLY A 79 17.19 -7.10 -14.99
N GLY A 80 16.43 -7.72 -14.09
CA GLY A 80 16.50 -7.48 -12.67
C GLY A 80 15.44 -8.26 -11.91
N ALA A 81 15.21 -7.89 -10.65
CA ALA A 81 14.18 -8.48 -9.80
C ALA A 81 13.74 -7.50 -8.71
N PHE A 82 12.50 -7.63 -8.23
CA PHE A 82 12.00 -6.98 -7.04
C PHE A 82 12.04 -7.96 -5.89
N VAL A 83 12.85 -7.70 -4.86
CA VAL A 83 12.84 -8.48 -3.63
C VAL A 83 11.51 -8.25 -2.92
N HIS A 84 10.69 -9.28 -2.82
CA HIS A 84 9.31 -9.18 -2.35
C HIS A 84 9.06 -10.13 -1.17
N PRO A 85 9.11 -9.63 0.07
CA PRO A 85 8.78 -10.44 1.24
C PRO A 85 7.29 -10.82 1.24
N ARG A 86 7.01 -12.08 1.59
CA ARG A 86 5.64 -12.65 1.59
C ARG A 86 5.42 -13.55 2.82
N PRO A 87 4.16 -13.86 3.15
CA PRO A 87 3.85 -14.82 4.20
C PRO A 87 4.64 -16.11 4.03
N GLY A 88 5.29 -16.57 5.10
CA GLY A 88 6.24 -17.66 5.11
C GLY A 88 7.71 -17.25 5.17
N LEU A 89 8.01 -15.95 5.04
CA LEU A 89 9.36 -15.45 5.29
C LEU A 89 9.78 -15.76 6.73
N VAL A 90 10.92 -16.44 6.88
CA VAL A 90 11.48 -16.82 8.18
C VAL A 90 12.47 -15.79 8.69
N THR A 91 13.23 -15.16 7.79
CA THR A 91 14.07 -13.99 8.12
C THR A 91 13.15 -12.84 8.53
N GLU A 92 13.34 -12.30 9.72
CA GLU A 92 12.51 -11.19 10.22
C GLU A 92 12.66 -9.97 9.32
N TYR A 93 11.53 -9.45 8.84
CA TYR A 93 11.48 -8.27 7.97
C TYR A 93 12.01 -7.05 8.70
N LEU A 94 12.84 -6.23 8.03
CA LEU A 94 13.54 -5.07 8.56
C LEU A 94 14.55 -5.37 9.69
N SER A 95 14.89 -6.65 9.93
CA SER A 95 15.99 -6.99 10.83
C SER A 95 17.35 -6.75 10.17
N ASP A 96 18.41 -6.70 10.97
CA ASP A 96 19.80 -6.60 10.46
C ASP A 96 20.11 -7.73 9.47
N GLU A 97 19.65 -8.96 9.76
CA GLU A 97 19.80 -10.11 8.85
C GLU A 97 19.11 -9.87 7.51
N TRP A 98 17.90 -9.28 7.55
CA TRP A 98 17.16 -8.95 6.33
C TRP A 98 17.88 -7.89 5.50
N PHE A 99 18.37 -6.82 6.12
CA PHE A 99 19.14 -5.78 5.43
C PHE A 99 20.45 -6.30 4.88
N ASP A 100 21.15 -7.18 5.60
CA ASP A 100 22.39 -7.81 5.12
C ASP A 100 22.16 -8.66 3.87
N LEU A 101 21.09 -9.45 3.85
CA LEU A 101 20.70 -10.27 2.70
C LEU A 101 20.25 -9.39 1.52
N TYR A 102 19.51 -8.33 1.82
CA TYR A 102 19.09 -7.38 0.80
C TYR A 102 20.28 -6.67 0.16
N LYS A 103 21.19 -6.14 0.98
CA LYS A 103 22.45 -5.54 0.52
C LYS A 103 23.25 -6.52 -0.32
N TYR A 104 23.38 -7.76 0.14
CA TYR A 104 24.07 -8.80 -0.62
C TYR A 104 23.41 -9.05 -1.99
N SER A 105 22.08 -9.03 -2.05
CA SER A 105 21.33 -9.16 -3.31
C SER A 105 21.64 -8.02 -4.28
N VAL A 106 21.73 -6.78 -3.78
CA VAL A 106 22.12 -5.61 -4.58
C VAL A 106 23.54 -5.72 -5.12
N GLU A 107 24.49 -6.15 -4.28
CA GLU A 107 25.90 -6.33 -4.65
C GLU A 107 26.02 -7.44 -5.71
N LYS A 108 25.36 -8.56 -5.51
CA LYS A 108 25.33 -9.68 -6.47
C LYS A 108 24.60 -9.32 -7.77
N GLY A 109 23.52 -8.59 -7.67
CA GLY A 109 22.82 -8.04 -8.85
C GLY A 109 23.75 -7.16 -9.69
N LYS A 110 24.49 -6.26 -9.05
CA LYS A 110 25.49 -5.43 -9.72
C LYS A 110 26.59 -6.24 -10.41
N GLU A 111 27.11 -7.28 -9.76
CA GLU A 111 28.09 -8.22 -10.33
C GLU A 111 27.56 -8.90 -11.60
N LEU A 112 26.31 -9.34 -11.57
CA LEU A 112 25.67 -10.05 -12.68
C LEU A 112 25.07 -9.11 -13.75
N GLY A 113 25.07 -7.78 -13.51
CA GLY A 113 24.46 -6.80 -14.39
C GLY A 113 22.92 -6.84 -14.34
N LEU A 114 22.35 -7.16 -13.20
CA LEU A 114 20.91 -7.15 -12.91
C LEU A 114 20.57 -5.93 -12.04
N ASP A 115 19.39 -5.34 -12.27
CA ASP A 115 18.86 -4.31 -11.39
C ASP A 115 18.05 -4.96 -10.25
N ILE A 116 18.38 -4.62 -9.01
CA ILE A 116 17.61 -5.05 -7.85
C ILE A 116 16.79 -3.87 -7.37
N TRP A 117 15.46 -4.03 -7.43
CA TRP A 117 14.49 -2.99 -7.14
C TRP A 117 13.99 -3.10 -5.70
N ILE A 118 13.75 -1.95 -5.10
CA ILE A 118 13.10 -1.87 -3.80
C ILE A 118 11.62 -2.16 -3.96
N TYR A 119 11.11 -3.03 -3.09
CA TYR A 119 9.69 -3.26 -2.85
C TYR A 119 9.44 -3.00 -1.37
N ASP A 120 8.62 -2.00 -1.08
CA ASP A 120 8.45 -1.43 0.26
C ASP A 120 7.43 -2.16 1.14
N GLU A 121 6.94 -3.30 0.70
CA GLU A 121 5.91 -4.05 1.41
C GLU A 121 6.45 -5.34 2.02
N ASN A 122 6.00 -5.63 3.25
CA ASN A 122 6.05 -6.97 3.80
C ASN A 122 4.71 -7.65 3.51
N SER A 123 4.66 -8.47 2.47
CA SER A 123 3.44 -8.96 1.81
C SER A 123 2.74 -7.85 0.99
N TYR A 124 1.47 -7.96 0.68
CA TYR A 124 0.69 -7.02 -0.11
C TYR A 124 -0.70 -6.89 0.50
N PRO A 125 -1.23 -5.69 0.58
CA PRO A 125 -0.65 -4.38 0.30
C PRO A 125 0.06 -3.76 1.52
N SER A 126 0.87 -2.70 1.31
CA SER A 126 1.66 -2.02 2.36
C SER A 126 0.83 -1.42 3.50
N GLY A 127 -0.45 -1.17 3.27
CA GLY A 127 -1.36 -0.54 4.24
C GLY A 127 -1.53 -1.27 5.58
N PHE A 128 -1.01 -2.49 5.74
CA PHE A 128 -0.99 -3.17 7.04
C PHE A 128 0.38 -3.08 7.75
N ALA A 129 1.36 -2.40 7.15
CA ALA A 129 2.70 -2.17 7.69
C ALA A 129 3.41 -3.44 8.17
N GLY A 130 3.27 -4.56 7.44
CA GLY A 130 3.80 -5.86 7.84
C GLY A 130 3.27 -6.39 9.18
N GLY A 131 2.28 -5.73 9.76
CA GLY A 131 1.75 -6.02 11.10
C GLY A 131 2.51 -5.32 12.24
N HIS A 132 3.59 -4.60 11.96
CA HIS A 132 4.42 -3.96 13.00
C HIS A 132 3.66 -2.86 13.75
N VAL A 133 2.98 -1.98 13.02
CA VAL A 133 2.20 -0.88 13.64
C VAL A 133 1.02 -1.41 14.45
N PRO A 134 0.15 -2.30 13.95
CA PRO A 134 -0.92 -2.88 14.76
C PRO A 134 -0.43 -3.67 15.97
N ALA A 135 0.75 -4.28 15.90
CA ALA A 135 1.34 -4.99 17.03
C ALA A 135 1.79 -4.06 18.15
N GLN A 136 2.25 -2.85 17.81
CA GLN A 136 2.74 -1.85 18.77
C GLN A 136 1.65 -0.88 19.22
N MET A 137 0.66 -0.63 18.36
CA MET A 137 -0.49 0.26 18.60
C MET A 137 -1.79 -0.50 18.25
N PRO A 138 -2.31 -1.35 19.15
CA PRO A 138 -3.51 -2.15 18.88
C PRO A 138 -4.74 -1.34 18.48
N GLU A 139 -4.84 -0.09 18.95
CA GLU A 139 -5.89 0.86 18.58
C GLU A 139 -5.85 1.27 17.10
N SER A 140 -4.71 1.11 16.44
CA SER A 140 -4.54 1.40 15.01
C SER A 140 -5.12 0.32 14.10
N TYR A 141 -5.69 -0.73 14.69
CA TYR A 141 -6.19 -1.86 13.94
C TYR A 141 -7.47 -1.47 13.20
N ASP A 142 -7.36 -1.11 11.94
CA ASP A 142 -8.52 -0.91 11.08
C ASP A 142 -9.19 -2.25 10.80
N GLN A 143 -10.37 -2.44 11.40
CA GLN A 143 -11.15 -3.65 11.22
C GLN A 143 -11.92 -3.68 9.90
N GLY A 144 -11.62 -2.75 8.98
CA GLY A 144 -12.29 -2.66 7.69
C GLY A 144 -13.80 -2.52 7.88
N GLN A 145 -14.26 -1.35 8.32
CA GLN A 145 -15.68 -1.12 8.58
C GLN A 145 -16.50 -1.14 7.28
N GLY A 146 -17.56 -1.92 7.29
CA GLY A 146 -18.57 -1.94 6.26
C GLY A 146 -19.96 -1.75 6.86
N LEU A 147 -21.00 -1.70 6.01
CA LEU A 147 -22.38 -1.65 6.42
C LEU A 147 -23.15 -2.83 5.81
N ALA A 148 -23.74 -3.65 6.66
CA ALA A 148 -24.71 -4.65 6.23
C ALA A 148 -26.11 -4.06 6.30
N LEU A 149 -26.87 -4.21 5.22
CA LEU A 149 -28.25 -3.77 5.14
C LEU A 149 -29.20 -4.95 5.34
N THR A 150 -30.10 -4.82 6.31
CA THR A 150 -31.27 -5.69 6.47
C THR A 150 -32.54 -4.90 6.20
N LYS A 151 -33.39 -5.41 5.31
CA LYS A 151 -34.76 -4.88 5.10
C LYS A 151 -35.73 -5.72 5.86
N THR A 152 -36.68 -5.08 6.57
CA THR A 152 -37.67 -5.74 7.37
C THR A 152 -39.03 -5.01 7.34
N ALA A 153 -40.13 -5.73 7.62
CA ALA A 153 -41.46 -5.16 7.75
C ALA A 153 -41.70 -4.55 9.14
N LEU A 154 -40.93 -4.95 10.13
CA LEU A 154 -41.00 -4.45 11.51
C LEU A 154 -39.57 -4.20 12.01
N PRO A 155 -39.28 -3.04 12.63
CA PRO A 155 -38.00 -2.81 13.21
C PRO A 155 -37.87 -3.54 14.55
N PRO A 156 -36.65 -3.74 15.09
CA PRO A 156 -36.46 -4.27 16.43
C PRO A 156 -36.98 -3.26 17.48
N ALA A 157 -37.33 -3.76 18.67
CA ALA A 157 -37.75 -2.92 19.78
C ALA A 157 -36.66 -2.00 20.29
N ASP A 158 -35.40 -2.39 20.10
CA ASP A 158 -34.19 -1.65 20.43
C ASP A 158 -33.27 -1.63 19.23
N ALA A 159 -32.73 -0.46 18.89
CA ALA A 159 -31.73 -0.30 17.83
C ALA A 159 -30.48 -1.16 18.09
N GLY A 160 -30.06 -1.28 19.35
CA GLY A 160 -29.03 -2.20 19.80
C GLY A 160 -27.79 -2.21 18.94
N LYS A 161 -27.65 -3.23 18.12
CA LYS A 161 -26.51 -3.42 17.22
C LYS A 161 -26.54 -2.58 15.95
N TYR A 162 -27.65 -1.93 15.63
CA TYR A 162 -27.78 -1.17 14.38
C TYR A 162 -27.21 0.25 14.52
N PHE A 163 -26.34 0.59 13.59
CA PHE A 163 -25.76 1.92 13.48
C PHE A 163 -26.81 2.95 13.02
N LEU A 164 -27.74 2.53 12.15
CA LEU A 164 -28.75 3.39 11.57
C LEU A 164 -30.00 2.57 11.25
N CYS A 165 -31.16 3.04 11.72
CA CYS A 165 -32.47 2.47 11.42
C CYS A 165 -33.31 3.51 10.69
N LEU A 166 -33.73 3.21 9.47
CA LEU A 166 -34.54 4.08 8.64
C LEU A 166 -35.91 3.48 8.37
N LYS A 167 -36.98 4.28 8.47
CA LYS A 167 -38.30 3.98 7.99
C LYS A 167 -38.54 4.66 6.65
N LYS A 168 -38.98 3.92 5.64
CA LYS A 168 -39.37 4.50 4.36
C LYS A 168 -40.77 5.07 4.46
N GLU A 169 -40.92 6.34 4.09
CA GLU A 169 -42.16 7.07 4.08
C GLU A 169 -42.35 7.70 2.69
N GLY A 170 -43.14 7.02 1.83
CA GLY A 170 -43.29 7.43 0.43
C GLY A 170 -41.92 7.40 -0.31
N GLY A 171 -41.49 8.54 -0.80
CA GLY A 171 -40.20 8.71 -1.50
C GLY A 171 -39.02 9.12 -0.62
N THR A 172 -39.21 9.22 0.70
CA THR A 172 -38.18 9.68 1.66
C THR A 172 -37.88 8.64 2.72
N PHE A 173 -36.84 8.87 3.50
CA PHE A 173 -36.46 8.06 4.64
C PHE A 173 -36.44 8.91 5.91
N ARG A 174 -37.02 8.37 6.97
CA ARG A 174 -36.98 8.94 8.32
C ARG A 174 -36.00 8.15 9.15
N ASP A 175 -35.06 8.83 9.79
CA ASP A 175 -34.20 8.22 10.81
C ASP A 175 -35.02 7.97 12.07
N ILE A 176 -35.07 6.72 12.51
CA ILE A 176 -35.76 6.24 13.70
C ILE A 176 -34.82 5.56 14.68
N THR A 177 -33.51 5.70 14.52
CA THR A 177 -32.51 4.96 15.29
C THR A 177 -32.68 5.17 16.80
N ALA A 178 -32.96 6.40 17.21
CA ALA A 178 -33.20 6.71 18.63
C ALA A 178 -34.57 6.23 19.17
N ASP A 179 -35.52 5.91 18.27
CA ASP A 179 -36.94 5.70 18.61
C ASP A 179 -37.50 4.38 18.05
N THR A 180 -36.66 3.39 17.74
CA THR A 180 -37.14 2.12 17.13
C THR A 180 -38.27 1.47 17.92
N GLY A 181 -38.24 1.57 19.23
CA GLY A 181 -39.31 1.03 20.12
C GLY A 181 -40.68 1.57 19.84
N ARG A 182 -40.83 2.82 19.33
CA ARG A 182 -42.15 3.39 18.92
C ARG A 182 -42.73 2.69 17.71
N TYR A 183 -41.89 2.07 16.90
CA TYR A 183 -42.25 1.48 15.62
C TYR A 183 -42.24 -0.04 15.65
N LYS A 184 -41.92 -0.68 16.77
CA LYS A 184 -41.77 -2.14 16.89
C LYS A 184 -42.98 -2.95 16.40
N ASP A 185 -44.20 -2.40 16.59
CA ASP A 185 -45.43 -3.03 16.20
C ASP A 185 -46.12 -2.30 15.02
N VAL A 186 -45.41 -1.40 14.34
CA VAL A 186 -45.92 -0.63 13.21
C VAL A 186 -45.40 -1.25 11.91
N PRO A 187 -46.25 -1.95 11.13
CA PRO A 187 -45.80 -2.49 9.85
C PRO A 187 -45.36 -1.38 8.88
N GLY A 188 -44.30 -1.66 8.12
CA GLY A 188 -43.74 -0.72 7.17
C GLY A 188 -42.57 -1.30 6.41
N GLU A 189 -41.85 -0.44 5.71
CA GLU A 189 -40.60 -0.81 5.06
C GLU A 189 -39.44 -0.15 5.82
N TYR A 190 -38.62 -0.98 6.46
CA TYR A 190 -37.48 -0.52 7.31
C TYR A 190 -36.19 -1.01 6.77
N TYR A 191 -35.17 -0.15 6.90
CA TYR A 191 -33.80 -0.37 6.45
C TYR A 191 -32.87 -0.26 7.67
N LEU A 192 -32.28 -1.38 8.05
CA LEU A 192 -31.44 -1.49 9.24
C LEU A 192 -30.01 -1.69 8.81
N TYR A 193 -29.13 -0.79 9.20
CA TYR A 193 -27.70 -0.82 8.89
C TYR A 193 -26.90 -1.22 10.11
N GLU A 194 -26.19 -2.32 10.01
CA GLU A 194 -25.26 -2.82 11.01
C GLU A 194 -23.84 -2.57 10.55
N LYS A 195 -22.97 -2.05 11.44
CA LYS A 195 -21.54 -2.01 11.16
C LYS A 195 -21.00 -3.41 11.10
N THR A 196 -20.33 -3.72 10.02
CA THR A 196 -19.58 -4.97 9.89
C THR A 196 -18.11 -4.69 9.93
N TYR A 197 -17.36 -5.62 10.48
CA TYR A 197 -15.92 -5.53 10.60
C TYR A 197 -15.34 -6.68 9.80
N TYR A 198 -14.60 -6.34 8.75
CA TYR A 198 -13.80 -7.32 8.03
C TYR A 198 -12.58 -7.60 8.86
N GLY A 199 -12.60 -8.72 9.52
CA GLY A 199 -11.54 -9.13 10.41
C GLY A 199 -10.22 -9.36 9.69
N ARG A 200 -9.35 -10.08 10.35
CA ARG A 200 -8.02 -10.45 9.88
C ARG A 200 -8.07 -11.11 8.50
N SER A 201 -7.18 -10.68 7.62
CA SER A 201 -7.04 -11.23 6.28
C SER A 201 -5.80 -12.11 6.20
N GLY A 202 -5.93 -13.30 5.64
CA GLY A 202 -4.76 -14.17 5.35
C GLY A 202 -3.76 -13.52 4.38
N TRP A 203 -4.22 -12.60 3.54
CA TRP A 203 -3.37 -11.81 2.65
C TRP A 203 -2.47 -10.82 3.40
N HIS A 204 -2.93 -10.37 4.57
CA HIS A 204 -2.21 -9.41 5.42
C HIS A 204 -1.53 -10.13 6.60
N GLY A 205 -1.11 -11.37 6.44
CA GLY A 205 -0.48 -12.12 7.53
C GLY A 205 -1.35 -12.29 8.77
N GLY A 206 -2.66 -12.14 8.64
CA GLY A 206 -3.61 -12.18 9.76
C GLY A 206 -3.90 -10.81 10.39
N TYR A 207 -3.37 -9.72 9.82
CA TYR A 207 -3.62 -8.36 10.27
C TYR A 207 -4.67 -7.65 9.39
N SER A 208 -5.07 -6.44 9.78
CA SER A 208 -5.85 -5.52 8.98
C SER A 208 -4.97 -4.38 8.46
N TYR A 209 -5.55 -3.49 7.66
CA TYR A 209 -4.93 -2.19 7.40
C TYR A 209 -4.75 -1.41 8.70
N VAL A 210 -3.77 -0.52 8.69
CA VAL A 210 -3.54 0.44 9.76
C VAL A 210 -4.52 1.60 9.60
N ASP A 211 -5.22 1.99 10.67
CA ASP A 211 -6.04 3.19 10.69
C ASP A 211 -5.18 4.42 10.95
N LEU A 212 -4.83 5.11 9.88
CA LEU A 212 -4.00 6.32 9.92
C LEU A 212 -4.71 7.54 10.54
N LEU A 213 -6.01 7.44 10.87
CA LEU A 213 -6.78 8.50 11.54
C LEU A 213 -6.63 8.45 13.06
N VAL A 214 -6.07 7.37 13.61
CA VAL A 214 -5.76 7.28 15.04
C VAL A 214 -4.52 8.12 15.35
N GLU A 215 -4.58 8.91 16.43
CA GLU A 215 -3.50 9.81 16.84
C GLU A 215 -2.18 9.06 17.06
N GLY A 216 -1.09 9.56 16.49
CA GLY A 216 0.26 9.00 16.59
C GLY A 216 0.54 7.83 15.64
N VAL A 217 -0.46 7.28 14.97
CA VAL A 217 -0.30 6.12 14.09
C VAL A 217 0.45 6.46 12.82
N THR A 218 0.19 7.64 12.23
CA THR A 218 0.90 8.07 11.02
C THR A 218 2.39 8.22 11.28
N GLU A 219 2.76 8.84 12.40
CA GLU A 219 4.15 9.02 12.81
C GLU A 219 4.83 7.66 13.04
N LYS A 220 4.12 6.72 13.66
CA LYS A 220 4.62 5.37 13.90
C LYS A 220 4.83 4.60 12.59
N PHE A 221 3.85 4.69 11.67
CA PHE A 221 3.93 4.04 10.35
C PHE A 221 5.12 4.54 9.52
N LEU A 222 5.46 5.83 9.63
CA LEU A 222 6.60 6.43 8.93
C LEU A 222 7.95 6.16 9.61
N ALA A 223 7.94 5.75 10.88
CA ALA A 223 9.15 5.47 11.65
C ALA A 223 9.59 4.00 11.59
N ASP A 224 8.67 3.09 11.32
CA ASP A 224 8.93 1.66 11.11
C ASP A 224 9.35 1.38 9.66
#